data_d70dcb3ea47a8d03b39db45a01f92e00
#
_entry.id   d70dcb3ea47a8d03b39db45a01f92e00
#
_cell.length_a   1.000
_cell.length_b   1.000
_cell.length_c   1.000
_cell.angle_alpha   90.00
_cell.angle_beta   90.00
_cell.angle_gamma   90.00
#
_symmetry.space_group_name_H-M   'P 1'
#
loop_
_entity.id
_entity.type
_entity.pdbx_description
1 polymer ?
#
loop_
_entity_poly.entity_id
_entity_poly.type
_entity_poly.pdbx_seq_one_letter_code
_entity_poly.pdbx_strand_id
1 'polypeptide(L)'
;KGRHYRYGYKKHVLTDGQGLVESIITTPANCADTVVLPELIEKAELMQGVSGLADKGYCSKKNSACLLERGLIDGIMLKAQKGMKLTERQRELNNGISKIRCLIERTFGSIRRWFSGGRCRYRGLERTHTQNILEAMAYNLKRMPRLLVLQSTK
;
A
#
# COMPACT_ATOMS: atom_id res chain seq x y z
N LYS A 1 -14.08 -7.61 -14.19
CA LYS A 1 -14.51 -8.95 -14.63
C LYS A 1 -16.02 -9.07 -14.40
N GLY A 2 -16.85 -9.04 -15.43
CA GLY A 2 -18.31 -9.06 -15.38
C GLY A 2 -18.92 -7.66 -15.27
N ARG A 3 -20.18 -7.53 -15.76
CA ARG A 3 -20.96 -6.28 -15.81
C ARG A 3 -21.48 -5.80 -14.44
N HIS A 4 -20.87 -6.22 -13.32
CA HIS A 4 -21.30 -5.78 -12.00
C HIS A 4 -20.50 -4.54 -11.57
N TYR A 5 -21.14 -3.39 -11.62
CA TYR A 5 -20.63 -2.16 -11.06
C TYR A 5 -20.74 -2.23 -9.53
N ARG A 6 -19.60 -2.05 -8.84
CA ARG A 6 -19.59 -1.98 -7.38
C ARG A 6 -19.37 -0.53 -6.98
N TYR A 7 -20.29 0.02 -6.24
CA TYR A 7 -20.11 1.30 -5.58
C TYR A 7 -19.30 1.09 -4.30
N GLY A 8 -18.32 1.94 -4.06
CA GLY A 8 -17.50 1.83 -2.85
C GLY A 8 -16.27 2.71 -2.88
N TYR A 9 -15.39 2.47 -1.92
CA TYR A 9 -14.13 3.20 -1.75
C TYR A 9 -12.95 2.24 -1.81
N LYS A 10 -11.78 2.76 -2.21
CA LYS A 10 -10.50 2.08 -2.10
C LYS A 10 -9.72 2.64 -0.94
N LYS A 11 -9.00 1.78 -0.24
CA LYS A 11 -8.04 2.13 0.79
C LYS A 11 -6.63 1.88 0.25
N HIS A 12 -5.84 2.93 0.13
CA HIS A 12 -4.43 2.87 -0.20
C HIS A 12 -3.64 3.04 1.10
N VAL A 13 -2.71 2.14 1.34
CA VAL A 13 -1.95 2.09 2.60
C VAL A 13 -0.48 1.97 2.27
N LEU A 14 0.33 2.79 2.92
CA LEU A 14 1.77 2.65 2.97
C LEU A 14 2.15 2.12 4.35
N THR A 15 3.03 1.14 4.39
CA THR A 15 3.56 0.57 5.62
C THR A 15 5.08 0.63 5.64
N ASP A 16 5.65 0.68 6.84
CA ASP A 16 7.07 0.46 7.05
C ASP A 16 7.48 -1.01 6.82
N GLY A 17 8.79 -1.29 6.97
CA GLY A 17 9.35 -2.64 6.86
C GLY A 17 8.91 -3.61 7.98
N GLN A 18 8.20 -3.15 9.00
CA GLN A 18 7.64 -3.96 10.08
C GLN A 18 6.13 -4.17 9.93
N GLY A 19 5.51 -3.52 8.94
CA GLY A 19 4.09 -3.58 8.64
C GLY A 19 3.24 -2.66 9.49
N LEU A 20 3.82 -1.64 10.13
CA LEU A 20 3.07 -0.54 10.72
C LEU A 20 2.60 0.41 9.61
N VAL A 21 1.43 0.97 9.77
CA VAL A 21 0.83 1.88 8.80
C VAL A 21 1.40 3.28 8.99
N GLU A 22 2.06 3.80 7.97
CA GLU A 22 2.65 5.15 7.93
C GLU A 22 1.67 6.17 7.35
N SER A 23 1.02 5.82 6.24
CA SER A 23 0.05 6.71 5.63
C SER A 23 -1.14 5.97 5.02
N ILE A 24 -2.28 6.67 4.95
CA ILE A 24 -3.52 6.17 4.36
C ILE A 24 -4.14 7.24 3.48
N ILE A 25 -4.62 6.80 2.31
CA ILE A 25 -5.50 7.58 1.44
C ILE A 25 -6.73 6.74 1.12
N THR A 26 -7.88 7.38 1.15
CA THR A 26 -9.14 6.76 0.73
C THR A 26 -9.63 7.47 -0.53
N THR A 27 -9.95 6.70 -1.56
CA THR A 27 -10.46 7.23 -2.83
C THR A 27 -11.78 6.56 -3.21
N PRO A 28 -12.58 7.19 -4.08
CA PRO A 28 -13.67 6.49 -4.75
C PRO A 28 -13.14 5.27 -5.51
N ALA A 29 -13.95 4.23 -5.63
CA ALA A 29 -13.54 2.95 -6.24
C ALA A 29 -13.12 3.06 -7.72
N ASN A 30 -13.59 4.09 -8.44
CA ASN A 30 -13.23 4.37 -9.82
C ASN A 30 -11.91 5.13 -9.99
N CYS A 31 -11.30 5.63 -8.91
CA CYS A 31 -9.99 6.28 -8.97
C CYS A 31 -8.90 5.26 -9.35
N ALA A 32 -8.02 5.65 -10.27
CA ALA A 32 -6.89 4.80 -10.66
C ALA A 32 -5.81 4.81 -9.56
N ASP A 33 -5.24 3.64 -9.26
CA ASP A 33 -4.22 3.51 -8.21
C ASP A 33 -2.95 4.32 -8.53
N THR A 34 -2.63 4.48 -9.83
CA THR A 34 -1.46 5.24 -10.30
C THR A 34 -1.43 6.70 -9.88
N VAL A 35 -2.57 7.34 -9.65
CA VAL A 35 -2.63 8.77 -9.30
C VAL A 35 -2.44 9.02 -7.80
N VAL A 36 -2.52 7.98 -6.99
CA VAL A 36 -2.53 8.10 -5.51
C VAL A 36 -1.13 8.01 -4.91
N LEU A 37 -0.18 7.36 -5.57
CA LEU A 37 1.14 7.09 -5.02
C LEU A 37 1.91 8.36 -4.61
N PRO A 38 1.94 9.45 -5.40
CA PRO A 38 2.66 10.67 -5.01
C PRO A 38 2.15 11.26 -3.69
N GLU A 39 0.83 11.36 -3.52
CA GLU A 39 0.23 11.86 -2.29
C GLU A 39 0.47 10.92 -1.10
N LEU A 40 0.45 9.59 -1.34
CA LEU A 40 0.68 8.60 -0.31
C LEU A 40 2.11 8.69 0.26
N ILE A 41 3.10 8.91 -0.63
CA ILE A 41 4.51 9.11 -0.26
C ILE A 41 4.72 10.47 0.41
N GLU A 42 4.03 11.51 -0.05
CA GLU A 42 4.12 12.85 0.53
C GLU A 42 3.66 12.90 1.99
N LYS A 43 2.63 12.13 2.32
CA LYS A 43 2.11 12.03 3.69
C LYS A 43 2.99 11.20 4.62
N ALA A 44 3.92 10.44 4.08
CA ALA A 44 4.84 9.61 4.85
C ALA A 44 6.22 10.27 4.90
N GLU A 45 6.77 10.44 6.09
CA GLU A 45 8.12 10.97 6.29
C GLU A 45 9.16 9.87 5.99
N LEU A 46 9.38 9.58 4.70
CA LEU A 46 10.28 8.51 4.27
C LEU A 46 11.72 9.00 4.21
N MET A 47 12.64 8.20 4.76
CA MET A 47 14.08 8.46 4.65
C MET A 47 14.57 8.18 3.22
N GLN A 48 15.59 8.94 2.76
CA GLN A 48 16.24 8.67 1.49
C GLN A 48 16.93 7.30 1.48
N GLY A 49 17.01 6.68 0.31
CA GLY A 49 17.61 5.35 0.14
C GLY A 49 16.70 4.18 0.48
N VAL A 50 15.49 4.43 0.99
CA VAL A 50 14.51 3.37 1.26
C VAL A 50 13.82 2.93 -0.04
N SER A 51 13.54 1.62 -0.15
CA SER A 51 12.85 1.07 -1.31
C SER A 51 11.33 1.29 -1.21
N GLY A 52 10.76 1.99 -2.18
CA GLY A 52 9.32 2.16 -2.34
C GLY A 52 8.70 0.98 -3.10
N LEU A 53 8.25 -0.05 -2.38
CA LEU A 53 7.68 -1.25 -2.98
C LEU A 53 6.17 -1.08 -3.23
N ALA A 54 5.74 -1.24 -4.48
CA ALA A 54 4.33 -1.12 -4.84
C ALA A 54 3.87 -2.20 -5.84
N ASP A 55 2.54 -2.40 -5.89
CA ASP A 55 1.92 -3.31 -6.86
C ASP A 55 1.99 -2.74 -8.29
N LYS A 56 1.89 -3.64 -9.26
CA LYS A 56 1.74 -3.31 -10.68
C LYS A 56 0.59 -2.34 -11.00
N GLY A 57 -0.40 -2.21 -10.11
CA GLY A 57 -1.46 -1.20 -10.21
C GLY A 57 -0.93 0.24 -10.13
N TYR A 58 0.20 0.46 -9.47
CA TYR A 58 0.88 1.76 -9.36
C TYR A 58 1.92 2.00 -10.45
N CYS A 59 2.16 1.03 -11.33
CA CYS A 59 3.18 1.11 -12.37
C CYS A 59 2.89 2.23 -13.38
N SER A 60 3.70 3.27 -13.35
CA SER A 60 3.70 4.38 -14.32
C SER A 60 5.06 5.09 -14.31
N LYS A 61 5.46 5.68 -15.45
CA LYS A 61 6.70 6.47 -15.53
C LYS A 61 6.69 7.64 -14.53
N LYS A 62 5.53 8.27 -14.31
CA LYS A 62 5.36 9.37 -13.35
C LYS A 62 5.64 8.91 -11.91
N ASN A 63 5.16 7.74 -11.53
CA ASN A 63 5.38 7.21 -10.18
C ASN A 63 6.84 6.79 -9.95
N SER A 64 7.48 6.17 -10.95
CA SER A 64 8.92 5.88 -10.89
C SER A 64 9.75 7.16 -10.74
N ALA A 65 9.46 8.19 -11.53
CA ALA A 65 10.12 9.49 -11.40
C ALA A 65 9.89 10.10 -10.01
N CYS A 66 8.66 10.08 -9.50
CA CYS A 66 8.32 10.60 -8.17
C CYS A 66 9.11 9.92 -7.04
N LEU A 67 9.32 8.60 -7.12
CA LEU A 67 10.16 7.88 -6.15
C LEU A 67 11.61 8.36 -6.23
N LEU A 68 12.19 8.42 -7.43
CA LEU A 68 13.58 8.81 -7.65
C LEU A 68 13.85 10.26 -7.24
N GLU A 69 12.96 11.20 -7.57
CA GLU A 69 13.05 12.61 -7.18
C GLU A 69 13.10 12.81 -5.65
N ARG A 70 12.50 11.89 -4.92
CA ARG A 70 12.52 11.88 -3.44
C ARG A 70 13.68 11.06 -2.86
N GLY A 71 14.60 10.60 -3.68
CA GLY A 71 15.75 9.78 -3.25
C GLY A 71 15.35 8.37 -2.82
N LEU A 72 14.17 7.87 -3.23
CA LEU A 72 13.71 6.52 -2.94
C LEU A 72 14.12 5.57 -4.08
N ILE A 73 14.32 4.30 -3.74
CA ILE A 73 14.59 3.26 -4.74
C ILE A 73 13.26 2.79 -5.32
N ASP A 74 13.14 2.81 -6.67
CA ASP A 74 11.95 2.33 -7.36
C ASP A 74 11.82 0.81 -7.26
N GLY A 75 10.86 0.36 -6.50
CA GLY A 75 10.45 -1.03 -6.32
C GLY A 75 9.02 -1.30 -6.77
N ILE A 76 8.49 -0.53 -7.73
CA ILE A 76 7.17 -0.78 -8.29
C ILE A 76 7.22 -2.01 -9.18
N MET A 77 6.32 -2.97 -8.96
CA MET A 77 6.20 -4.17 -9.81
C MET A 77 5.90 -3.79 -11.26
N LEU A 78 6.66 -4.36 -12.18
CA LEU A 78 6.54 -4.09 -13.60
C LEU A 78 5.26 -4.72 -14.19
N LYS A 79 4.61 -3.98 -15.07
CA LYS A 79 3.43 -4.43 -15.81
C LYS A 79 3.80 -4.78 -17.23
N ALA A 80 3.31 -5.91 -17.73
CA ALA A 80 3.46 -6.27 -19.14
C ALA A 80 2.81 -5.21 -20.04
N GLN A 81 3.49 -4.82 -21.10
CA GLN A 81 2.94 -3.93 -22.12
C GLN A 81 2.03 -4.73 -23.08
N LYS A 82 1.11 -4.03 -23.76
CA LYS A 82 0.21 -4.66 -24.72
C LYS A 82 1.02 -5.37 -25.82
N GLY A 83 0.80 -6.67 -25.97
CA GLY A 83 1.50 -7.50 -26.96
C GLY A 83 2.89 -8.01 -26.54
N MET A 84 3.44 -7.58 -25.43
CA MET A 84 4.76 -8.02 -24.94
C MET A 84 4.64 -8.70 -23.57
N LYS A 85 5.25 -9.86 -23.42
CA LYS A 85 5.37 -10.55 -22.12
C LYS A 85 6.55 -9.97 -21.35
N LEU A 86 6.47 -10.02 -20.01
CA LEU A 86 7.62 -9.71 -19.18
C LEU A 86 8.77 -10.67 -19.45
N THR A 87 9.99 -10.15 -19.50
CA THR A 87 11.21 -10.97 -19.56
C THR A 87 11.37 -11.80 -18.29
N GLU A 88 12.22 -12.81 -18.33
CA GLU A 88 12.49 -13.66 -17.16
C GLU A 88 13.04 -12.85 -16.00
N ARG A 89 14.02 -12.00 -16.23
CA ARG A 89 14.57 -11.06 -15.25
C ARG A 89 13.51 -10.14 -14.63
N GLN A 90 12.57 -9.64 -15.41
CA GLN A 90 11.47 -8.80 -14.92
C GLN A 90 10.48 -9.60 -14.04
N ARG A 91 10.26 -10.87 -14.38
CA ARG A 91 9.43 -11.77 -13.54
C ARG A 91 10.11 -12.09 -12.21
N GLU A 92 11.40 -12.36 -12.23
CA GLU A 92 12.19 -12.61 -11.02
C GLU A 92 12.17 -11.39 -10.08
N LEU A 93 12.37 -10.19 -10.63
CA LEU A 93 12.28 -8.95 -9.88
C LEU A 93 10.88 -8.76 -9.26
N ASN A 94 9.82 -8.95 -10.02
CA ASN A 94 8.46 -8.90 -9.51
C ASN A 94 8.21 -9.95 -8.41
N ASN A 95 8.76 -11.15 -8.54
CA ASN A 95 8.66 -12.20 -7.53
C ASN A 95 9.39 -11.82 -6.24
N GLY A 96 10.57 -11.20 -6.35
CA GLY A 96 11.30 -10.66 -5.20
C GLY A 96 10.49 -9.59 -4.47
N ILE A 97 9.95 -8.62 -5.19
CA ILE A 97 9.09 -7.56 -4.62
C ILE A 97 7.84 -8.17 -3.98
N SER A 98 7.19 -9.14 -4.62
CA SER A 98 5.97 -9.79 -4.11
C SER A 98 6.21 -10.50 -2.78
N LYS A 99 7.37 -11.14 -2.59
CA LYS A 99 7.74 -11.79 -1.33
C LYS A 99 7.81 -10.81 -0.16
N ILE A 100 8.37 -9.61 -0.39
CA ILE A 100 8.46 -8.57 0.63
C ILE A 100 7.07 -7.95 0.88
N ARG A 101 6.30 -7.73 -0.19
CA ARG A 101 4.95 -7.18 -0.10
C ARG A 101 3.93 -8.05 0.64
N CYS A 102 4.20 -9.33 0.87
CA CYS A 102 3.32 -10.17 1.68
C CYS A 102 3.08 -9.59 3.10
N LEU A 103 3.97 -8.71 3.56
CA LEU A 103 3.81 -8.00 4.82
C LEU A 103 2.60 -7.07 4.83
N ILE A 104 2.39 -6.31 3.75
CA ILE A 104 1.22 -5.41 3.64
C ILE A 104 -0.09 -6.23 3.52
N GLU A 105 -0.04 -7.38 2.89
CA GLU A 105 -1.20 -8.28 2.82
C GLU A 105 -1.59 -8.80 4.22
N ARG A 106 -0.61 -9.10 5.08
CA ARG A 106 -0.85 -9.43 6.49
C ARG A 106 -1.45 -8.25 7.26
N THR A 107 -0.99 -7.02 6.99
CA THR A 107 -1.55 -5.80 7.57
C THR A 107 -3.03 -5.66 7.22
N PHE A 108 -3.38 -5.74 5.94
CA PHE A 108 -4.78 -5.71 5.49
C PHE A 108 -5.60 -6.86 6.07
N GLY A 109 -5.05 -8.07 6.09
CA GLY A 109 -5.70 -9.25 6.68
C GLY A 109 -5.99 -9.07 8.17
N SER A 110 -5.04 -8.49 8.91
CA SER A 110 -5.18 -8.21 10.34
C SER A 110 -6.22 -7.12 10.60
N ILE A 111 -6.19 -6.01 9.86
CA ILE A 111 -7.18 -4.93 9.97
C ILE A 111 -8.59 -5.49 9.68
N ARG A 112 -8.73 -6.31 8.64
CA ARG A 112 -10.01 -6.95 8.31
C ARG A 112 -10.50 -7.86 9.42
N ARG A 113 -9.61 -8.68 9.98
CA ARG A 113 -9.93 -9.67 11.00
C ARG A 113 -10.26 -9.04 12.35
N TRP A 114 -9.51 -8.01 12.77
CA TRP A 114 -9.62 -7.47 14.13
C TRP A 114 -10.62 -6.32 14.23
N PHE A 115 -10.78 -5.54 13.16
CA PHE A 115 -11.58 -4.31 13.17
C PHE A 115 -12.71 -4.32 12.14
N SER A 116 -13.01 -5.49 11.53
CA SER A 116 -13.96 -5.59 10.41
C SER A 116 -13.61 -4.66 9.24
N GLY A 117 -12.32 -4.34 9.09
CA GLY A 117 -11.81 -3.48 8.03
C GLY A 117 -12.18 -4.02 6.64
N GLY A 118 -12.53 -3.11 5.75
CA GLY A 118 -13.07 -3.43 4.42
C GLY A 118 -14.60 -3.37 4.37
N ARG A 119 -15.28 -3.12 5.49
CA ARG A 119 -16.70 -2.73 5.52
C ARG A 119 -16.79 -1.23 5.75
N CYS A 120 -17.37 -0.52 4.80
CA CYS A 120 -17.69 0.89 4.96
C CYS A 120 -18.90 1.03 5.88
N ARG A 121 -18.72 1.67 7.04
CA ARG A 121 -19.79 1.91 8.04
C ARG A 121 -20.51 3.23 7.79
N TYR A 122 -19.85 4.14 7.06
CA TYR A 122 -20.35 5.49 6.82
C TYR A 122 -20.50 5.76 5.33
N ARG A 123 -21.40 6.67 4.99
CA ARG A 123 -21.52 7.22 3.65
C ARG A 123 -20.68 8.49 3.55
N GLY A 124 -20.05 8.70 2.40
CA GLY A 124 -19.17 9.84 2.13
C GLY A 124 -17.70 9.51 2.31
N LEU A 125 -16.85 10.18 1.51
CA LEU A 125 -15.43 9.93 1.43
C LEU A 125 -14.72 10.28 2.74
N GLU A 126 -14.98 11.44 3.30
CA GLU A 126 -14.33 11.93 4.54
C GLU A 126 -14.58 11.00 5.73
N ARG A 127 -15.85 10.64 5.96
CA ARG A 127 -16.20 9.75 7.08
C ARG A 127 -15.60 8.36 6.91
N THR A 128 -15.53 7.86 5.67
CA THR A 128 -14.87 6.59 5.37
C THR A 128 -13.36 6.70 5.53
N HIS A 129 -12.77 7.85 5.17
CA HIS A 129 -11.35 8.11 5.40
C HIS A 129 -11.02 8.16 6.89
N THR A 130 -11.81 8.86 7.69
CA THR A 130 -11.67 8.88 9.16
C THR A 130 -11.76 7.48 9.75
N GLN A 131 -12.74 6.67 9.32
CA GLN A 131 -12.83 5.26 9.73
C GLN A 131 -11.54 4.50 9.41
N ASN A 132 -11.00 4.65 8.20
CA ASN A 132 -9.79 3.97 7.77
C ASN A 132 -8.56 4.38 8.61
N ILE A 133 -8.45 5.66 8.97
CA ILE A 133 -7.39 6.15 9.86
C ILE A 133 -7.52 5.53 11.26
N LEU A 134 -8.70 5.54 11.85
CA LEU A 134 -8.94 4.95 13.17
C LEU A 134 -8.63 3.45 13.20
N GLU A 135 -9.00 2.71 12.15
CA GLU A 135 -8.67 1.30 12.01
C GLU A 135 -7.15 1.07 11.95
N ALA A 136 -6.41 1.94 11.26
CA ALA A 136 -4.95 1.86 11.18
C ALA A 136 -4.28 2.21 12.51
N MET A 137 -4.74 3.25 13.19
CA MET A 137 -4.24 3.62 14.52
C MET A 137 -4.43 2.46 15.51
N ALA A 138 -5.64 1.89 15.56
CA ALA A 138 -5.93 0.74 16.42
C ALA A 138 -5.07 -0.48 16.06
N TYR A 139 -4.82 -0.71 14.76
CA TYR A 139 -3.93 -1.76 14.28
C TYR A 139 -2.49 -1.52 14.76
N ASN A 140 -1.96 -0.32 14.58
CA ASN A 140 -0.60 0.03 15.00
C ASN A 140 -0.44 -0.14 16.51
N LEU A 141 -1.36 0.40 17.31
CA LEU A 141 -1.35 0.27 18.77
C LEU A 141 -1.36 -1.21 19.21
N LYS A 142 -2.16 -2.05 18.57
CA LYS A 142 -2.20 -3.50 18.87
C LYS A 142 -0.93 -4.23 18.48
N ARG A 143 -0.24 -3.79 17.42
CA ARG A 143 0.96 -4.43 16.90
C ARG A 143 2.24 -3.99 17.61
N MET A 144 2.30 -2.73 18.01
CA MET A 144 3.50 -2.09 18.58
C MET A 144 4.11 -2.85 19.78
N PRO A 145 3.35 -3.32 20.79
CA PRO A 145 3.94 -4.04 21.93
C PRO A 145 4.77 -5.26 21.52
N ARG A 146 4.32 -6.01 20.51
CA ARG A 146 5.07 -7.19 20.00
C ARG A 146 6.38 -6.80 19.33
N LEU A 147 6.43 -5.66 18.66
CA LEU A 147 7.63 -5.16 18.00
C LEU A 147 8.65 -4.67 19.01
N LEU A 148 8.20 -4.00 20.08
CA LEU A 148 9.07 -3.54 21.17
C LEU A 148 9.72 -4.72 21.90
N VAL A 149 8.97 -5.77 22.21
CA VAL A 149 9.54 -6.99 22.82
C VAL A 149 10.59 -7.65 21.94
N LEU A 150 10.36 -7.72 20.62
CA LEU A 150 11.34 -8.29 19.68
C LEU A 150 12.62 -7.46 19.53
N GLN A 151 12.57 -6.16 19.81
CA GLN A 151 13.76 -5.28 19.80
C GLN A 151 14.56 -5.37 21.10
N SER A 152 13.90 -5.61 22.22
CA SER A 152 14.57 -5.74 23.54
C SER A 152 15.24 -7.10 23.75
N THR A 153 15.00 -8.08 22.88
CA THR A 153 15.58 -9.44 22.93
C THR A 153 16.75 -9.63 21.95
N LYS A 154 17.19 -8.59 21.27
CA LYS A 154 18.39 -8.57 20.42
C LYS A 154 19.49 -7.76 21.06
#